data_16d23b23f70544460a1a258d1de2e420
#
_entry.id   16d23b23f70544460a1a258d1de2e420
#
_cell.length_a   1.000
_cell.length_b   1.000
_cell.length_c   1.000
_cell.angle_alpha   90.00
_cell.angle_beta   90.00
_cell.angle_gamma   90.00
#
_symmetry.space_group_name_H-M   'P 1'
#
loop_
_entity.id
_entity.type
_entity.pdbx_description
1 polymer ?
#
loop_
_entity_poly.entity_id
_entity_poly.type
_entity_poly.pdbx_seq_one_letter_code
_entity_poly.pdbx_strand_id
1 'polypeptide(L)'
;MAGVTLDTGALIAIERGDRRLQALLDEAHAAGADLAVPAGVVAQAWRGGTRHARLARFLRLAAVTVIPLDEPEARAAGALCGHASTTDLVNASVVICARGRDHAVISSDPADLAALDPTLRIVSL
;
A
#
# COMPACT_ATOMS: atom_id res chain seq x y z
N MET A 1 0.92 -9.13 -16.03
CA MET A 1 0.65 -7.83 -15.43
C MET A 1 1.33 -7.73 -14.08
N ALA A 2 1.98 -6.61 -13.83
CA ALA A 2 2.52 -6.33 -12.51
C ALA A 2 1.36 -6.29 -11.48
N GLY A 3 1.59 -5.82 -10.31
CA GLY A 3 0.55 -5.75 -9.30
C GLY A 3 0.26 -4.34 -8.87
N VAL A 4 -0.41 -4.21 -7.75
CA VAL A 4 -0.65 -2.95 -7.08
C VAL A 4 -0.20 -3.03 -5.63
N THR A 5 0.31 -1.91 -5.14
CA THR A 5 0.64 -1.70 -3.74
C THR A 5 -0.42 -0.79 -3.12
N LEU A 6 -0.85 -1.12 -1.90
CA LEU A 6 -1.89 -0.38 -1.20
C LEU A 6 -1.27 0.43 -0.07
N ASP A 7 -1.67 1.70 0.05
CA ASP A 7 -1.29 2.53 1.19
C ASP A 7 -2.28 2.41 2.36
N THR A 8 -2.03 3.16 3.43
CA THR A 8 -2.89 3.13 4.63
C THR A 8 -4.32 3.57 4.34
N GLY A 9 -4.49 4.64 3.56
CA GLY A 9 -5.83 5.12 3.19
C GLY A 9 -6.62 4.09 2.41
N ALA A 10 -5.94 3.30 1.56
CA ALA A 10 -6.59 2.22 0.83
C ALA A 10 -7.08 1.12 1.78
N LEU A 11 -6.30 0.73 2.79
CA LEU A 11 -6.76 -0.26 3.79
C LEU A 11 -7.94 0.27 4.61
N ILE A 12 -7.91 1.55 4.97
CA ILE A 12 -9.03 2.19 5.68
C ILE A 12 -10.28 2.16 4.81
N ALA A 13 -10.15 2.43 3.52
CA ALA A 13 -11.26 2.36 2.57
C ALA A 13 -11.84 0.94 2.44
N ILE A 14 -11.00 -0.10 2.48
CA ILE A 14 -11.47 -1.50 2.54
C ILE A 14 -12.35 -1.71 3.77
N GLU A 15 -11.90 -1.29 4.93
CA GLU A 15 -12.64 -1.46 6.17
C GLU A 15 -13.99 -0.74 6.13
N ARG A 16 -14.06 0.42 5.49
CA ARG A 16 -15.30 1.20 5.33
C ARG A 16 -16.24 0.64 4.27
N GLY A 17 -15.79 -0.34 3.50
CA GLY A 17 -16.57 -0.90 2.40
C GLY A 17 -16.70 0.05 1.21
N ASP A 18 -15.68 0.84 0.94
CA ASP A 18 -15.66 1.78 -0.18
C ASP A 18 -15.86 1.06 -1.50
N ARG A 19 -16.89 1.46 -2.26
CA ARG A 19 -17.29 0.77 -3.49
C ARG A 19 -16.32 1.00 -4.63
N ARG A 20 -15.75 2.19 -4.74
CA ARG A 20 -14.77 2.50 -5.78
C ARG A 20 -13.50 1.67 -5.59
N LEU A 21 -13.02 1.56 -4.36
CA LEU A 21 -11.87 0.73 -4.06
C LEU A 21 -12.17 -0.73 -4.36
N GLN A 22 -13.35 -1.22 -3.95
CA GLN A 22 -13.73 -2.60 -4.23
C GLN A 22 -13.73 -2.88 -5.74
N ALA A 23 -14.23 -1.96 -6.55
CA ALA A 23 -14.21 -2.10 -8.01
C ALA A 23 -12.79 -2.14 -8.57
N LEU A 24 -11.89 -1.30 -8.06
CA LEU A 24 -10.48 -1.30 -8.45
C LEU A 24 -9.79 -2.63 -8.10
N LEU A 25 -10.07 -3.15 -6.91
CA LEU A 25 -9.52 -4.45 -6.47
C LEU A 25 -10.08 -5.60 -7.31
N ASP A 26 -11.35 -5.57 -7.64
CA ASP A 26 -11.97 -6.59 -8.50
C ASP A 26 -11.36 -6.58 -9.89
N GLU A 27 -11.11 -5.40 -10.48
CA GLU A 27 -10.40 -5.28 -11.75
C GLU A 27 -8.99 -5.85 -11.67
N ALA A 28 -8.25 -5.51 -10.63
CA ALA A 28 -6.89 -6.00 -10.43
C ALA A 28 -6.88 -7.53 -10.30
N HIS A 29 -7.80 -8.07 -9.52
CA HIS A 29 -7.95 -9.52 -9.34
C HIS A 29 -8.28 -10.22 -10.66
N ALA A 30 -9.23 -9.68 -11.43
CA ALA A 30 -9.62 -10.24 -12.73
C ALA A 30 -8.45 -10.23 -13.73
N ALA A 31 -7.55 -9.27 -13.62
CA ALA A 31 -6.34 -9.18 -14.44
C ALA A 31 -5.18 -10.06 -13.92
N GLY A 32 -5.38 -10.79 -12.82
CA GLY A 32 -4.35 -11.63 -12.22
C GLY A 32 -3.24 -10.84 -11.51
N ALA A 33 -3.51 -9.61 -11.11
CA ALA A 33 -2.52 -8.76 -10.46
C ALA A 33 -2.25 -9.20 -9.03
N ASP A 34 -0.98 -9.13 -8.60
CA ASP A 34 -0.61 -9.29 -7.21
C ASP A 34 -0.96 -8.04 -6.41
N LEU A 35 -1.40 -8.23 -5.18
CA LEU A 35 -1.72 -7.14 -4.26
C LEU A 35 -0.71 -7.16 -3.12
N ALA A 36 0.08 -6.09 -3.00
CA ALA A 36 1.12 -5.97 -1.98
C ALA A 36 0.72 -4.91 -0.93
N VAL A 37 0.89 -5.26 0.32
CA VAL A 37 0.61 -4.37 1.45
C VAL A 37 1.85 -4.31 2.34
N PRO A 38 2.54 -3.16 2.41
CA PRO A 38 3.67 -3.03 3.34
C PRO A 38 3.22 -3.24 4.79
N ALA A 39 4.04 -3.90 5.59
CA ALA A 39 3.71 -4.19 7.00
C ALA A 39 3.44 -2.92 7.81
N GLY A 40 4.15 -1.82 7.54
CA GLY A 40 3.92 -0.54 8.19
C GLY A 40 2.53 0.04 7.90
N VAL A 41 2.00 -0.21 6.72
CA VAL A 41 0.64 0.17 6.34
C VAL A 41 -0.38 -0.60 7.18
N VAL A 42 -0.16 -1.90 7.37
CA VAL A 42 -1.01 -2.69 8.28
C VAL A 42 -0.99 -2.09 9.68
N ALA A 43 0.20 -1.76 10.19
CA ALA A 43 0.35 -1.17 11.52
C ALA A 43 -0.42 0.15 11.68
N GLN A 44 -0.44 0.98 10.66
CA GLN A 44 -1.19 2.24 10.70
C GLN A 44 -2.72 2.03 10.62
N ALA A 45 -3.18 1.06 9.86
CA ALA A 45 -4.61 0.85 9.66
C ALA A 45 -5.26 -0.02 10.75
N TRP A 46 -4.49 -0.94 11.32
CA TRP A 46 -5.00 -1.92 12.29
C TRP A 46 -5.08 -1.32 13.69
N ARG A 47 -6.25 -1.40 14.32
CA ARG A 47 -6.47 -0.94 15.70
C ARG A 47 -7.00 -2.05 16.62
N GLY A 48 -7.24 -3.23 16.04
CA GLY A 48 -7.80 -4.38 16.77
C GLY A 48 -9.33 -4.34 16.86
N GLY A 49 -9.89 -5.42 17.35
CA GLY A 49 -11.31 -5.55 17.57
C GLY A 49 -12.09 -6.04 16.35
N THR A 50 -13.41 -6.19 16.56
CA THR A 50 -14.32 -6.77 15.57
C THR A 50 -14.59 -5.88 14.37
N ARG A 51 -14.32 -4.58 14.48
CA ARG A 51 -14.53 -3.61 13.40
C ARG A 51 -13.62 -3.84 12.19
N HIS A 52 -12.62 -4.69 12.30
CA HIS A 52 -11.68 -4.99 11.21
C HIS A 52 -12.02 -6.27 10.44
N ALA A 53 -13.29 -6.71 10.49
CA ALA A 53 -13.68 -7.96 9.82
C ALA A 53 -13.40 -7.94 8.30
N ARG A 54 -13.69 -6.82 7.63
CA ARG A 54 -13.42 -6.67 6.19
C ARG A 54 -11.93 -6.65 5.89
N LEU A 55 -11.17 -5.88 6.68
CA LEU A 55 -9.72 -5.77 6.52
C LEU A 55 -9.03 -7.11 6.79
N ALA A 56 -9.42 -7.79 7.87
CA ALA A 56 -8.88 -9.11 8.21
C ALA A 56 -9.12 -10.12 7.08
N ARG A 57 -10.31 -10.10 6.49
CA ARG A 57 -10.67 -10.97 5.38
C ARG A 57 -9.85 -10.67 4.13
N PHE A 58 -9.68 -9.39 3.81
CA PHE A 58 -8.85 -8.95 2.69
C PHE A 58 -7.41 -9.42 2.85
N LEU A 59 -6.81 -9.24 4.02
CA LEU A 59 -5.42 -9.63 4.28
C LEU A 59 -5.16 -11.14 4.20
N ARG A 60 -6.21 -11.97 4.21
CA ARG A 60 -6.12 -13.43 4.08
C ARG A 60 -6.29 -13.93 2.65
N LEU A 61 -6.64 -13.06 1.71
CA LEU A 61 -6.81 -13.48 0.31
C LEU A 61 -5.48 -13.98 -0.25
N ALA A 62 -5.54 -15.03 -1.08
CA ALA A 62 -4.34 -15.62 -1.68
C ALA A 62 -3.55 -14.62 -2.55
N ALA A 63 -4.25 -13.68 -3.19
CA ALA A 63 -3.64 -12.66 -4.04
C ALA A 63 -2.95 -11.55 -3.25
N VAL A 64 -3.16 -11.48 -1.92
CA VAL A 64 -2.63 -10.42 -1.06
C VAL A 64 -1.38 -10.91 -0.33
N THR A 65 -0.30 -10.16 -0.43
CA THR A 65 0.93 -10.41 0.30
C THR A 65 1.26 -9.22 1.18
N VAL A 66 1.41 -9.45 2.48
CA VAL A 66 1.95 -8.44 3.39
C VAL A 66 3.47 -8.47 3.28
N ILE A 67 4.07 -7.35 2.93
CA ILE A 67 5.51 -7.24 2.71
C ILE A 67 6.17 -6.83 4.03
N PRO A 68 7.04 -7.67 4.59
CA PRO A 68 7.72 -7.35 5.84
C PRO A 68 8.66 -6.16 5.68
N LEU A 69 8.81 -5.38 6.73
CA LEU A 69 9.83 -4.34 6.81
C LEU A 69 11.12 -4.97 7.37
N ASP A 70 11.80 -5.72 6.53
CA ASP A 70 13.10 -6.30 6.88
C ASP A 70 14.21 -5.26 6.76
N GLU A 71 15.45 -5.65 7.03
CA GLU A 71 16.56 -4.70 7.05
C GLU A 71 16.79 -4.04 5.68
N PRO A 72 16.82 -4.74 4.54
CA PRO A 72 16.97 -4.09 3.23
C PRO A 72 15.85 -3.08 2.94
N GLU A 73 14.60 -3.44 3.20
CA GLU A 73 13.44 -2.54 3.01
C GLU A 73 13.54 -1.34 3.96
N ALA A 74 13.91 -1.56 5.22
CA ALA A 74 14.05 -0.51 6.21
C ALA A 74 15.14 0.49 5.83
N ARG A 75 16.29 0.01 5.37
CA ARG A 75 17.39 0.88 4.91
C ARG A 75 16.99 1.70 3.69
N ALA A 76 16.31 1.09 2.74
CA ALA A 76 15.85 1.79 1.54
C ALA A 76 14.82 2.87 1.88
N ALA A 77 13.86 2.56 2.74
CA ALA A 77 12.85 3.53 3.20
C ALA A 77 13.50 4.67 3.98
N GLY A 78 14.42 4.36 4.88
CA GLY A 78 15.17 5.38 5.64
C GLY A 78 15.98 6.30 4.75
N ALA A 79 16.69 5.75 3.77
CA ALA A 79 17.48 6.53 2.81
C ALA A 79 16.57 7.46 1.98
N LEU A 80 15.41 6.98 1.55
CA LEU A 80 14.44 7.80 0.82
C LEU A 80 13.93 8.95 1.69
N CYS A 81 13.61 8.69 2.96
CA CYS A 81 13.22 9.72 3.91
C CYS A 81 14.32 10.79 4.09
N GLY A 82 15.56 10.36 4.25
CA GLY A 82 16.69 11.27 4.37
C GLY A 82 16.87 12.16 3.15
N HIS A 83 16.73 11.57 1.96
CA HIS A 83 16.85 12.29 0.70
C HIS A 83 15.71 13.29 0.50
N ALA A 84 14.50 12.95 0.90
CA ALA A 84 13.30 13.77 0.73
C ALA A 84 13.04 14.70 1.93
N SER A 85 13.88 14.68 2.95
CA SER A 85 13.72 15.48 4.18
C SER A 85 12.38 15.26 4.87
N THR A 86 11.97 14.01 5.00
CA THR A 86 10.74 13.61 5.69
C THR A 86 11.02 12.51 6.72
N THR A 87 10.10 12.34 7.67
CA THR A 87 10.13 11.24 8.64
C THR A 87 9.01 10.24 8.40
N ASP A 88 8.27 10.37 7.33
CA ASP A 88 7.15 9.47 7.02
C ASP A 88 7.67 8.15 6.44
N LEU A 89 8.06 7.25 7.34
CA LEU A 89 8.61 5.94 6.98
C LEU A 89 7.57 5.04 6.30
N VAL A 90 6.30 5.21 6.63
CA VAL A 90 5.25 4.36 6.05
C VAL A 90 5.05 4.71 4.59
N ASN A 91 4.92 6.00 4.24
CA ASN A 91 4.85 6.42 2.85
C ASN A 91 6.12 6.04 2.08
N ALA A 92 7.29 6.18 2.70
CA ALA A 92 8.54 5.73 2.08
C ALA A 92 8.52 4.22 1.81
N SER A 93 8.02 3.41 2.75
CA SER A 93 7.91 1.96 2.57
C SER A 93 6.94 1.59 1.43
N VAL A 94 5.88 2.36 1.25
CA VAL A 94 4.95 2.17 0.12
C VAL A 94 5.68 2.40 -1.20
N VAL A 95 6.44 3.49 -1.31
CA VAL A 95 7.21 3.81 -2.51
C VAL A 95 8.24 2.72 -2.81
N ILE A 96 9.00 2.28 -1.81
CA ILE A 96 10.02 1.24 -1.97
C ILE A 96 9.38 -0.09 -2.41
N CYS A 97 8.26 -0.46 -1.80
CA CYS A 97 7.51 -1.66 -2.16
C CYS A 97 7.06 -1.63 -3.63
N ALA A 98 6.44 -0.54 -4.04
CA ALA A 98 5.93 -0.39 -5.40
C ALA A 98 7.06 -0.34 -6.43
N ARG A 99 8.10 0.42 -6.14
CA ARG A 99 9.26 0.56 -7.04
C ARG A 99 9.97 -0.77 -7.27
N GLY A 100 10.19 -1.53 -6.22
CA GLY A 100 10.88 -2.82 -6.30
C GLY A 100 10.09 -3.90 -7.04
N ARG A 101 8.77 -3.73 -7.17
CA ARG A 101 7.88 -4.70 -7.80
C ARG A 101 7.28 -4.21 -9.11
N ASP A 102 7.60 -3.00 -9.52
CA ASP A 102 6.98 -2.33 -10.67
C ASP A 102 5.45 -2.28 -10.54
N HIS A 103 4.98 -1.92 -9.35
CA HIS A 103 3.56 -1.77 -9.04
C HIS A 103 3.09 -0.33 -9.21
N ALA A 104 1.82 -0.15 -9.61
CA ALA A 104 1.09 1.08 -9.33
C ALA A 104 0.69 1.09 -7.85
N VAL A 105 0.37 2.25 -7.31
CA VAL A 105 -0.10 2.41 -5.92
C VAL A 105 -1.53 2.91 -5.94
N ILE A 106 -2.40 2.27 -5.15
CA ILE A 106 -3.73 2.82 -4.85
C ILE A 106 -3.60 3.62 -3.56
N SER A 107 -3.92 4.91 -3.62
CA SER A 107 -3.64 5.86 -2.54
C SER A 107 -4.76 6.87 -2.34
N SER A 108 -4.99 7.24 -1.08
CA SER A 108 -5.79 8.41 -0.72
C SER A 108 -4.96 9.69 -0.59
N ASP A 109 -3.62 9.58 -0.64
CA ASP A 109 -2.69 10.70 -0.50
C ASP A 109 -1.68 10.75 -1.65
N PRO A 110 -2.15 10.91 -2.90
CA PRO A 110 -1.26 10.84 -4.06
C PRO A 110 -0.17 11.90 -4.07
N ALA A 111 -0.43 13.09 -3.54
CA ALA A 111 0.55 14.18 -3.53
C ALA A 111 1.77 13.85 -2.67
N ASP A 112 1.55 13.24 -1.50
CA ASP A 112 2.64 12.87 -0.58
C ASP A 112 3.52 11.79 -1.18
N LEU A 113 2.94 10.83 -1.88
CA LEU A 113 3.70 9.77 -2.56
C LEU A 113 4.45 10.33 -3.78
N ALA A 114 3.82 11.21 -4.56
CA ALA A 114 4.46 11.83 -5.72
C ALA A 114 5.64 12.72 -5.30
N ALA A 115 5.59 13.33 -4.12
CA ALA A 115 6.70 14.09 -3.58
C ALA A 115 7.93 13.21 -3.29
N LEU A 116 7.70 11.95 -2.92
CA LEU A 116 8.78 10.98 -2.69
C LEU A 116 9.31 10.39 -4.01
N ASP A 117 8.42 10.15 -4.95
CA ASP A 117 8.78 9.59 -6.26
C ASP A 117 7.79 10.07 -7.33
N PRO A 118 8.15 11.11 -8.10
CA PRO A 118 7.26 11.64 -9.14
C PRO A 118 7.05 10.68 -10.32
N THR A 119 7.83 9.61 -10.43
CA THR A 119 7.67 8.62 -11.51
C THR A 119 6.68 7.51 -11.15
N LEU A 120 6.21 7.49 -9.91
CA LEU A 120 5.30 6.47 -9.41
C LEU A 120 3.94 6.57 -10.09
N ARG A 121 3.40 5.42 -10.52
CA ARG A 121 2.04 5.36 -11.05
C ARG A 121 1.08 5.26 -9.88
N ILE A 122 0.20 6.25 -9.74
CA ILE A 122 -0.71 6.34 -8.60
C ILE A 122 -2.15 6.35 -9.10
N VAL A 123 -2.97 5.47 -8.54
CA VAL A 123 -4.42 5.48 -8.70
C VAL A 123 -5.00 6.15 -7.46
N SER A 124 -5.56 7.34 -7.65
CA SER A 124 -6.11 8.13 -6.55
C SER A 124 -7.52 7.64 -6.18
N LEU A 125 -7.75 7.55 -4.88
CA LEU A 125 -9.09 7.28 -4.33
C LEU A 125 -9.89 8.55 -4.15
#